data_b764c34e9005bf226cdeea24bd13ede2
#
_entry.id   b764c34e9005bf226cdeea24bd13ede2
#
_cell.length_a   1.000
_cell.length_b   1.000
_cell.length_c   1.000
_cell.angle_alpha   90.00
_cell.angle_beta   90.00
_cell.angle_gamma   90.00
#
_symmetry.space_group_name_H-M   'P 1'
#
loop_
_entity.id
_entity.type
_entity.pdbx_description
1 polymer ?
#
loop_
_entity_poly.entity_id
_entity_poly.type
_entity_poly.pdbx_seq_one_letter_code
_entity_poly.pdbx_strand_id
1 'polypeptide(L)'
;MRIEDTDSQRFVPGAEEYIIESLKWCGIEIDEGVGVGGPHAPYRQSERREIYLKYATELVDAGWAYYAFDTPEELDALRKEAEEAGKTFAYNYEVREKLPTSLSLSKEEVEARIARGDQWVVRFKMPENEVVAMDDLIRGHVEVNTSTLDDKVLYKSADALPTYHLANIVDDHLMEVSHVIRGEEWLPSLPLHYLLYRAFGWDDTRPEFAHLPLLLKPTGGGKLSKRDGDKMGFPVFPLFWQSPATGDTARGYREDGYLAEAFINMLALLGWNPGTEQEIFSMQELIDSFSLDRVSKAGARFQPDKAKWFNAQYMHNLSDEQLAPIMQPILKAHGIETSDELAGKAAGIMKERMTLTTDMWDLTSFFFVAPTEYEEKLTKKQWKGENPAMLKELSSVLEAIDDFSKENTEAVVRAWIEAKGFSLGQVMNTLRLALVGAGKGPGMFDVTEFIGKAECLKRIDNLINSVTPAE
;
A
#
# COMPACT_ATOMS: atom_id res chain seq x y z
N MET A 1 4.24 11.86 13.53
CA MET A 1 3.61 12.11 12.20
C MET A 1 3.29 13.59 12.05
N ARG A 2 3.82 14.24 11.01
CA ARG A 2 3.53 15.63 10.61
C ARG A 2 2.59 15.62 9.40
N ILE A 3 1.58 16.50 9.40
CA ILE A 3 0.64 16.68 8.28
C ILE A 3 1.05 17.93 7.50
N GLU A 4 1.37 17.75 6.23
CA GLU A 4 1.82 18.81 5.32
C GLU A 4 0.64 19.34 4.50
N ASP A 5 -0.24 20.11 5.15
CA ASP A 5 -1.52 20.62 4.66
C ASP A 5 -1.49 22.11 4.26
N THR A 6 -0.35 22.60 3.78
CA THR A 6 -0.20 24.00 3.35
C THR A 6 -0.84 24.33 2.01
N ASP A 7 -1.22 23.32 1.21
CA ASP A 7 -1.90 23.51 -0.07
C ASP A 7 -3.42 23.29 0.08
N SER A 8 -4.15 24.37 0.34
CA SER A 8 -5.60 24.33 0.53
C SER A 8 -6.38 23.85 -0.73
N GLN A 9 -5.80 24.00 -1.92
CA GLN A 9 -6.45 23.55 -3.17
C GLN A 9 -6.36 22.03 -3.37
N ARG A 10 -5.43 21.36 -2.68
CA ARG A 10 -5.23 19.91 -2.71
C ARG A 10 -5.72 19.21 -1.44
N PHE A 11 -6.46 19.92 -0.60
CA PHE A 11 -7.02 19.30 0.61
C PHE A 11 -7.99 18.18 0.24
N VAL A 12 -7.79 17.01 0.84
CA VAL A 12 -8.64 15.83 0.64
C VAL A 12 -9.25 15.44 1.99
N PRO A 13 -10.55 15.66 2.20
CA PRO A 13 -11.23 15.25 3.42
C PRO A 13 -11.05 13.75 3.71
N GLY A 14 -10.76 13.39 4.97
CA GLY A 14 -10.58 11.99 5.38
C GLY A 14 -9.19 11.40 5.07
N ALA A 15 -8.29 12.15 4.43
CA ALA A 15 -6.95 11.66 4.12
C ALA A 15 -6.08 11.41 5.37
N GLU A 16 -6.24 12.25 6.40
CA GLU A 16 -5.50 12.10 7.66
C GLU A 16 -5.88 10.81 8.38
N GLU A 17 -7.17 10.56 8.55
CA GLU A 17 -7.70 9.33 9.15
C GLU A 17 -7.28 8.09 8.35
N TYR A 18 -7.31 8.20 7.02
CA TYR A 18 -6.86 7.13 6.12
C TYR A 18 -5.38 6.79 6.31
N ILE A 19 -4.51 7.80 6.44
CA ILE A 19 -3.07 7.60 6.69
C ILE A 19 -2.86 6.90 8.03
N ILE A 20 -3.53 7.35 9.09
CA ILE A 20 -3.44 6.77 10.43
C ILE A 20 -3.89 5.31 10.41
N GLU A 21 -5.03 5.02 9.78
CA GLU A 21 -5.55 3.66 9.66
C GLU A 21 -4.61 2.75 8.83
N SER A 22 -4.02 3.28 7.76
CA SER A 22 -3.05 2.55 6.94
C SER A 22 -1.80 2.16 7.73
N LEU A 23 -1.24 3.09 8.51
CA LEU A 23 -0.10 2.82 9.38
C LEU A 23 -0.45 1.79 10.46
N LYS A 24 -1.63 1.94 11.09
CA LYS A 24 -2.13 0.98 12.08
C LYS A 24 -2.32 -0.41 11.49
N TRP A 25 -2.87 -0.53 10.29
CA TRP A 25 -2.99 -1.82 9.60
C TRP A 25 -1.62 -2.45 9.34
N CYS A 26 -0.62 -1.65 9.00
CA CYS A 26 0.76 -2.10 8.85
C CYS A 26 1.47 -2.41 10.18
N GLY A 27 0.84 -2.23 11.34
CA GLY A 27 1.49 -2.40 12.65
C GLY A 27 2.56 -1.34 12.94
N ILE A 28 2.48 -0.18 12.27
CA ILE A 28 3.40 0.95 12.47
C ILE A 28 2.77 1.91 13.47
N GLU A 29 3.39 2.05 14.62
CA GLU A 29 3.00 2.99 15.65
C GLU A 29 3.64 4.36 15.42
N ILE A 30 2.91 5.41 15.76
CA ILE A 30 3.37 6.79 15.66
C ILE A 30 3.89 7.22 17.03
N ASP A 31 5.19 7.48 17.13
CA ASP A 31 5.82 7.87 18.39
C ASP A 31 5.49 9.32 18.77
N GLU A 32 5.42 10.19 17.75
CA GLU A 32 5.17 11.61 17.89
C GLU A 32 4.35 12.15 16.72
N GLY A 33 3.35 13.00 16.98
CA GLY A 33 2.59 13.63 15.89
C GLY A 33 1.12 13.86 16.18
N VAL A 34 0.36 14.03 15.10
CA VAL A 34 -1.09 14.25 15.20
C VAL A 34 -1.76 13.04 15.86
N GLY A 35 -2.61 13.32 16.85
CA GLY A 35 -3.34 12.29 17.62
C GLY A 35 -2.55 11.66 18.76
N VAL A 36 -1.23 11.77 18.76
CA VAL A 36 -0.34 11.22 19.80
C VAL A 36 0.22 12.34 20.68
N GLY A 37 0.54 13.49 20.09
CA GLY A 37 1.23 14.60 20.77
C GLY A 37 2.75 14.48 20.68
N GLY A 38 3.46 15.25 21.49
CA GLY A 38 4.91 15.27 21.60
C GLY A 38 5.47 16.69 21.80
N PRO A 39 6.81 16.84 21.89
CA PRO A 39 7.46 18.10 22.25
C PRO A 39 7.44 19.17 21.14
N HIS A 40 7.20 18.81 19.88
CA HIS A 40 7.30 19.72 18.73
C HIS A 40 5.94 20.19 18.17
N ALA A 41 4.86 20.01 18.95
CA ALA A 41 3.51 20.44 18.55
C ALA A 41 3.47 21.95 18.21
N PRO A 42 2.52 22.38 17.31
CA PRO A 42 1.54 21.58 16.60
C PRO A 42 2.15 20.81 15.39
N TYR A 43 1.48 19.70 14.97
CA TYR A 43 1.98 18.81 13.92
C TYR A 43 1.25 18.95 12.59
N ARG A 44 0.26 19.85 12.48
CA ARG A 44 -0.30 20.26 11.19
C ARG A 44 0.36 21.56 10.78
N GLN A 45 0.87 21.61 9.57
CA GLN A 45 1.57 22.81 9.07
C GLN A 45 0.63 24.01 8.98
N SER A 46 -0.65 23.81 8.68
CA SER A 46 -1.66 24.88 8.71
C SER A 46 -1.85 25.56 10.06
N GLU A 47 -1.46 24.89 11.15
CA GLU A 47 -1.54 25.42 12.53
C GLU A 47 -0.25 26.16 12.95
N ARG A 48 0.79 26.23 12.08
CA ARG A 48 2.13 26.79 12.36
C ARG A 48 2.41 28.12 11.62
N ARG A 49 1.38 28.80 11.16
CA ARG A 49 1.46 29.99 10.28
C ARG A 49 2.44 31.07 10.76
N GLU A 50 2.37 31.41 12.05
CA GLU A 50 3.22 32.46 12.64
C GLU A 50 4.70 32.08 12.64
N ILE A 51 5.01 30.80 12.82
CA ILE A 51 6.37 30.28 12.74
C ILE A 51 6.93 30.51 11.33
N TYR A 52 6.20 30.13 10.30
CA TYR A 52 6.67 30.27 8.92
C TYR A 52 6.79 31.70 8.46
N LEU A 53 5.88 32.59 8.88
CA LEU A 53 5.98 34.02 8.56
C LEU A 53 7.26 34.62 9.16
N LYS A 54 7.58 34.27 10.41
CA LYS A 54 8.82 34.72 11.08
C LYS A 54 10.05 34.33 10.24
N TYR A 55 10.16 33.08 9.85
CA TYR A 55 11.33 32.61 9.07
C TYR A 55 11.35 33.13 7.63
N ALA A 56 10.20 33.33 7.00
CA ALA A 56 10.12 34.00 5.69
C ALA A 56 10.65 35.42 5.77
N THR A 57 10.27 36.18 6.83
CA THR A 57 10.75 37.55 7.06
C THR A 57 12.24 37.57 7.37
N GLU A 58 12.74 36.65 8.17
CA GLU A 58 14.17 36.52 8.50
C GLU A 58 15.02 36.33 7.23
N LEU A 59 14.58 35.51 6.27
CA LEU A 59 15.27 35.38 5.00
C LEU A 59 15.28 36.67 4.18
N VAL A 60 14.21 37.46 4.21
CA VAL A 60 14.15 38.75 3.52
C VAL A 60 15.10 39.74 4.19
N ASP A 61 15.10 39.83 5.52
CA ASP A 61 16.00 40.74 6.27
C ASP A 61 17.47 40.37 6.10
N ALA A 62 17.77 39.08 5.97
CA ALA A 62 19.11 38.58 5.70
C ALA A 62 19.55 38.71 4.22
N GLY A 63 18.67 39.15 3.34
CA GLY A 63 18.96 39.34 1.90
C GLY A 63 18.95 38.05 1.07
N TRP A 64 18.52 36.91 1.63
CA TRP A 64 18.35 35.62 0.95
C TRP A 64 16.99 35.45 0.26
N ALA A 65 16.04 36.33 0.56
CA ALA A 65 14.73 36.34 -0.08
C ALA A 65 14.25 37.77 -0.33
N TYR A 66 13.18 37.94 -1.07
CA TYR A 66 12.60 39.23 -1.39
C TYR A 66 11.10 39.14 -1.57
N TYR A 67 10.39 40.27 -1.40
CA TYR A 67 8.97 40.36 -1.72
C TYR A 67 8.77 40.56 -3.20
N ALA A 68 7.78 39.83 -3.78
CA ALA A 68 7.34 39.98 -5.16
C ALA A 68 5.84 40.22 -5.19
N PHE A 69 5.39 41.15 -6.04
CA PHE A 69 4.02 41.62 -6.14
C PHE A 69 3.36 41.28 -7.48
N ASP A 70 4.01 40.42 -8.28
CA ASP A 70 3.44 39.97 -9.56
C ASP A 70 2.16 39.16 -9.35
N THR A 71 1.18 39.41 -10.20
CA THR A 71 -0.06 38.61 -10.20
C THR A 71 0.12 37.33 -11.02
N PRO A 72 -0.72 36.31 -10.79
CA PRO A 72 -0.75 35.11 -11.63
C PRO A 72 -0.93 35.42 -13.12
N GLU A 73 -1.78 36.42 -13.44
CA GLU A 73 -2.09 36.85 -14.80
C GLU A 73 -0.88 37.46 -15.48
N GLU A 74 -0.11 38.30 -14.77
CA GLU A 74 1.14 38.90 -15.27
C GLU A 74 2.20 37.82 -15.54
N LEU A 75 2.32 36.84 -14.65
CA LEU A 75 3.25 35.72 -14.83
C LEU A 75 2.84 34.80 -15.98
N ASP A 76 1.54 34.58 -16.19
CA ASP A 76 1.04 33.80 -17.32
C ASP A 76 1.28 34.52 -18.65
N ALA A 77 1.15 35.84 -18.68
CA ALA A 77 1.49 36.63 -19.86
C ALA A 77 2.99 36.51 -20.21
N LEU A 78 3.89 36.59 -19.22
CA LEU A 78 5.32 36.41 -19.42
C LEU A 78 5.69 34.99 -19.88
N ARG A 79 5.02 33.96 -19.36
CA ARG A 79 5.21 32.57 -19.81
C ARG A 79 4.82 32.41 -21.27
N LYS A 80 3.66 32.98 -21.66
CA LYS A 80 3.17 32.93 -23.03
C LYS A 80 4.10 33.65 -24.00
N GLU A 81 4.58 34.84 -23.63
CA GLU A 81 5.55 35.61 -24.44
C GLU A 81 6.85 34.80 -24.64
N ALA A 82 7.36 34.18 -23.59
CA ALA A 82 8.54 33.34 -23.68
C ALA A 82 8.31 32.11 -24.59
N GLU A 83 7.17 31.47 -24.48
CA GLU A 83 6.80 30.33 -25.32
C GLU A 83 6.70 30.71 -26.80
N GLU A 84 6.05 31.84 -27.11
CA GLU A 84 5.98 32.40 -28.47
C GLU A 84 7.36 32.73 -29.05
N ALA A 85 8.32 33.08 -28.17
CA ALA A 85 9.73 33.29 -28.54
C ALA A 85 10.56 31.98 -28.59
N GLY A 86 9.93 30.81 -28.38
CA GLY A 86 10.61 29.51 -28.36
C GLY A 86 11.50 29.30 -27.14
N LYS A 87 11.23 29.99 -26.03
CA LYS A 87 11.99 29.92 -24.77
C LYS A 87 11.09 29.45 -23.63
N THR A 88 11.71 28.89 -22.58
CA THR A 88 11.02 28.62 -21.31
C THR A 88 11.20 29.81 -20.39
N PHE A 89 10.10 30.35 -19.84
CA PHE A 89 10.18 31.40 -18.83
C PHE A 89 10.73 30.84 -17.53
N ALA A 90 11.74 31.49 -16.98
CA ALA A 90 12.30 31.19 -15.66
C ALA A 90 12.28 32.48 -14.81
N TYR A 91 11.72 32.39 -13.60
CA TYR A 91 11.74 33.49 -12.65
C TYR A 91 13.09 33.46 -11.90
N ASN A 92 14.11 34.11 -12.49
CA ASN A 92 15.48 34.03 -12.04
C ASN A 92 16.14 35.43 -11.91
N TYR A 93 17.43 35.47 -11.74
CA TYR A 93 18.22 36.70 -11.60
C TYR A 93 18.08 37.65 -12.80
N GLU A 94 17.76 37.19 -14.00
CA GLU A 94 17.60 38.03 -15.19
C GLU A 94 16.28 38.84 -15.18
N VAL A 95 15.26 38.36 -14.48
CA VAL A 95 13.93 38.96 -14.51
C VAL A 95 13.50 39.57 -13.18
N ARG A 96 14.00 39.09 -12.03
CA ARG A 96 13.56 39.54 -10.70
C ARG A 96 13.70 41.03 -10.44
N GLU A 97 14.70 41.72 -11.07
CA GLU A 97 14.90 43.14 -10.94
C GLU A 97 14.09 43.98 -11.96
N LYS A 98 13.46 43.32 -12.94
CA LYS A 98 12.58 43.94 -13.93
C LYS A 98 11.11 43.89 -13.56
N LEU A 99 10.80 43.04 -12.58
CA LEU A 99 9.44 42.80 -12.09
C LEU A 99 9.19 43.62 -10.80
N PRO A 100 7.92 43.82 -10.38
CA PRO A 100 7.57 44.58 -9.19
C PRO A 100 7.97 43.80 -7.91
N THR A 101 9.24 43.89 -7.55
CA THR A 101 9.81 43.20 -6.39
C THR A 101 10.44 44.17 -5.42
N SER A 102 10.75 43.77 -4.17
CA SER A 102 11.49 44.60 -3.23
C SER A 102 12.96 44.83 -3.63
N LEU A 103 13.42 44.22 -4.74
CA LEU A 103 14.73 44.50 -5.32
C LEU A 103 14.70 45.64 -6.34
N SER A 104 13.53 45.86 -6.97
CA SER A 104 13.32 46.90 -8.02
C SER A 104 12.54 48.11 -7.51
N LEU A 105 11.76 47.97 -6.45
CA LEU A 105 10.96 49.05 -5.83
C LEU A 105 11.68 49.69 -4.67
N SER A 106 11.34 50.95 -4.34
CA SER A 106 11.86 51.57 -3.14
C SER A 106 11.24 50.93 -1.87
N LYS A 107 11.94 51.06 -0.76
CA LYS A 107 11.47 50.55 0.52
C LYS A 107 10.09 51.12 0.90
N GLU A 108 9.90 52.43 0.69
CA GLU A 108 8.65 53.11 0.96
C GLU A 108 7.48 52.58 0.11
N GLU A 109 7.75 52.26 -1.15
CA GLU A 109 6.73 51.67 -2.05
C GLU A 109 6.38 50.25 -1.63
N VAL A 110 7.35 49.43 -1.23
CA VAL A 110 7.13 48.09 -0.69
C VAL A 110 6.25 48.13 0.57
N GLU A 111 6.62 49.00 1.53
CA GLU A 111 5.85 49.21 2.77
C GLU A 111 4.42 49.70 2.47
N ALA A 112 4.26 50.65 1.54
CA ALA A 112 2.97 51.17 1.12
C ALA A 112 2.08 50.10 0.49
N ARG A 113 2.64 49.22 -0.35
CA ARG A 113 1.92 48.09 -0.96
C ARG A 113 1.44 47.09 0.09
N ILE A 114 2.32 46.72 1.03
CA ILE A 114 1.98 45.80 2.13
C ILE A 114 0.89 46.43 3.01
N ALA A 115 1.05 47.70 3.40
CA ALA A 115 0.07 48.41 4.23
C ALA A 115 -1.29 48.60 3.56
N ARG A 116 -1.33 48.74 2.24
CA ARG A 116 -2.54 48.84 1.44
C ARG A 116 -3.27 47.50 1.28
N GLY A 117 -2.60 46.38 1.60
CA GLY A 117 -3.15 45.02 1.49
C GLY A 117 -2.95 44.36 0.11
N ASP A 118 -2.01 44.88 -0.70
CA ASP A 118 -1.64 44.20 -1.96
C ASP A 118 -1.16 42.78 -1.65
N GLN A 119 -1.50 41.82 -2.50
CA GLN A 119 -0.99 40.46 -2.37
C GLN A 119 0.50 40.43 -2.72
N TRP A 120 1.25 39.68 -1.97
CA TRP A 120 2.68 39.47 -2.17
C TRP A 120 3.09 38.03 -1.86
N VAL A 121 4.21 37.64 -2.43
CA VAL A 121 4.88 36.39 -2.08
C VAL A 121 6.33 36.68 -1.66
N VAL A 122 6.89 35.82 -0.84
CA VAL A 122 8.33 35.78 -0.61
C VAL A 122 8.94 34.78 -1.56
N ARG A 123 9.95 35.22 -2.33
CA ARG A 123 10.73 34.35 -3.20
C ARG A 123 12.15 34.20 -2.67
N PHE A 124 12.70 33.00 -2.76
CA PHE A 124 14.12 32.77 -2.48
C PHE A 124 14.98 33.47 -3.55
N LYS A 125 15.96 34.22 -3.12
CA LYS A 125 16.90 34.90 -4.02
C LYS A 125 18.03 33.94 -4.42
N MET A 126 17.82 33.18 -5.48
CA MET A 126 18.78 32.21 -5.96
C MET A 126 20.12 32.90 -6.33
N PRO A 127 21.28 32.41 -5.88
CA PRO A 127 22.58 32.88 -6.37
C PRO A 127 22.68 32.77 -7.90
N GLU A 128 23.36 33.72 -8.54
CA GLU A 128 23.28 33.85 -10.01
C GLU A 128 23.99 32.75 -10.77
N ASN A 129 25.16 32.35 -10.33
CA ASN A 129 25.97 31.34 -11.03
C ASN A 129 26.92 30.65 -10.03
N GLU A 130 26.30 29.92 -9.12
CA GLU A 130 27.00 29.13 -8.10
C GLU A 130 26.77 27.65 -8.35
N VAL A 131 27.80 26.82 -8.15
CA VAL A 131 27.68 25.38 -8.13
C VAL A 131 27.36 24.93 -6.70
N VAL A 132 26.19 24.39 -6.50
CA VAL A 132 25.80 23.79 -5.23
C VAL A 132 26.12 22.30 -5.26
N ALA A 133 27.09 21.92 -4.44
CA ALA A 133 27.50 20.53 -4.25
C ALA A 133 26.71 19.92 -3.07
N MET A 134 26.18 18.76 -3.26
CA MET A 134 25.27 18.08 -2.33
C MET A 134 25.56 16.60 -2.29
N ASP A 135 25.39 16.00 -1.13
CA ASP A 135 25.52 14.56 -0.96
C ASP A 135 24.15 13.94 -0.64
N ASP A 136 23.85 12.83 -1.30
CA ASP A 136 22.66 12.04 -1.10
C ASP A 136 23.05 10.59 -0.80
N LEU A 137 22.50 10.02 0.23
CA LEU A 137 22.88 8.68 0.70
C LEU A 137 22.67 7.57 -0.35
N ILE A 138 21.74 7.77 -1.28
CA ILE A 138 21.43 6.80 -2.33
C ILE A 138 22.03 7.24 -3.67
N ARG A 139 21.85 8.51 -4.06
CA ARG A 139 22.29 9.03 -5.37
C ARG A 139 23.75 9.34 -5.41
N GLY A 140 24.39 9.55 -4.24
CA GLY A 140 25.78 9.97 -4.11
C GLY A 140 25.93 11.46 -4.31
N HIS A 141 27.10 11.88 -4.76
CA HIS A 141 27.43 13.29 -4.98
C HIS A 141 26.68 13.87 -6.19
N VAL A 142 26.01 15.02 -5.98
CA VAL A 142 25.23 15.73 -6.99
C VAL A 142 25.64 17.19 -7.01
N GLU A 143 25.91 17.74 -8.18
CA GLU A 143 26.20 19.15 -8.37
C GLU A 143 25.19 19.81 -9.29
N VAL A 144 24.68 20.98 -8.92
CA VAL A 144 23.74 21.75 -9.73
C VAL A 144 24.16 23.20 -9.77
N ASN A 145 24.23 23.80 -10.97
CA ASN A 145 24.45 25.21 -11.12
C ASN A 145 23.17 26.02 -10.94
N THR A 146 23.15 26.99 -10.05
CA THR A 146 22.02 27.83 -9.71
C THR A 146 21.43 28.62 -10.86
N SER A 147 22.23 28.90 -11.90
CA SER A 147 21.77 29.58 -13.13
C SER A 147 20.63 28.83 -13.85
N THR A 148 20.46 27.55 -13.58
CA THR A 148 19.39 26.71 -14.14
C THR A 148 18.14 26.67 -13.26
N LEU A 149 18.14 27.36 -12.11
CA LEU A 149 17.09 27.28 -11.10
C LEU A 149 16.27 28.57 -11.05
N ASP A 150 14.99 28.41 -10.65
CA ASP A 150 14.08 29.52 -10.43
C ASP A 150 14.16 30.04 -8.99
N ASP A 151 13.83 31.33 -8.81
CA ASP A 151 13.54 31.92 -7.50
C ASP A 151 12.18 31.41 -6.99
N LYS A 152 12.19 30.28 -6.31
CA LYS A 152 10.97 29.62 -5.86
C LYS A 152 10.22 30.45 -4.83
N VAL A 153 8.90 30.43 -4.90
CA VAL A 153 8.02 31.01 -3.88
C VAL A 153 8.17 30.19 -2.58
N LEU A 154 8.43 30.89 -1.49
CA LEU A 154 8.56 30.33 -0.16
C LEU A 154 7.31 30.56 0.71
N TYR A 155 6.69 31.74 0.58
CA TYR A 155 5.53 32.15 1.37
C TYR A 155 4.56 32.98 0.54
N LYS A 156 3.26 32.82 0.81
CA LYS A 156 2.16 33.53 0.14
C LYS A 156 1.33 34.31 1.13
N SER A 157 1.19 35.63 0.96
CA SER A 157 0.36 36.47 1.81
C SER A 157 -1.14 36.15 1.70
N ALA A 158 -1.60 35.74 0.51
CA ALA A 158 -3.01 35.43 0.26
C ALA A 158 -3.57 34.31 1.15
N ASP A 159 -2.77 33.26 1.35
CA ASP A 159 -3.17 32.10 2.16
C ASP A 159 -2.62 32.22 3.61
N ALA A 160 -1.71 33.16 3.85
CA ALA A 160 -0.87 33.25 5.04
C ALA A 160 -0.17 31.92 5.35
N LEU A 161 0.30 31.24 4.31
CA LEU A 161 0.94 29.91 4.37
C LEU A 161 2.25 29.86 3.56
N PRO A 162 3.22 29.07 4.01
CA PRO A 162 4.41 28.77 3.26
C PRO A 162 4.09 27.82 2.10
N THR A 163 5.01 27.77 1.15
CA THR A 163 5.07 26.62 0.23
C THR A 163 5.78 25.44 0.92
N TYR A 164 5.67 24.25 0.31
CA TYR A 164 6.39 23.06 0.76
C TYR A 164 7.86 23.31 1.10
N HIS A 165 8.56 24.08 0.27
CA HIS A 165 10.00 24.29 0.44
C HIS A 165 10.37 24.95 1.77
N LEU A 166 9.68 26.04 2.14
CA LEU A 166 9.95 26.71 3.43
C LEU A 166 9.42 25.90 4.61
N ALA A 167 8.18 25.41 4.50
CA ALA A 167 7.54 24.66 5.58
C ALA A 167 8.38 23.45 5.98
N ASN A 168 8.83 22.68 5.00
CA ASN A 168 9.60 21.46 5.23
C ASN A 168 10.92 21.75 5.94
N ILE A 169 11.71 22.70 5.44
CA ILE A 169 13.01 23.06 6.02
C ILE A 169 12.90 23.58 7.45
N VAL A 170 11.92 24.45 7.69
CA VAL A 170 11.68 25.02 9.03
C VAL A 170 11.25 23.91 10.01
N ASP A 171 10.35 23.05 9.59
CA ASP A 171 9.85 21.97 10.45
C ASP A 171 10.90 20.89 10.66
N ASP A 172 11.65 20.49 9.64
CA ASP A 172 12.72 19.52 9.78
C ASP A 172 13.79 19.99 10.76
N HIS A 173 14.13 21.27 10.72
CA HIS A 173 15.05 21.86 11.69
C HIS A 173 14.45 21.91 13.11
N LEU A 174 13.23 22.45 13.28
CA LEU A 174 12.60 22.62 14.59
C LEU A 174 12.15 21.31 15.22
N MET A 175 11.91 20.27 14.42
CA MET A 175 11.53 18.92 14.88
C MET A 175 12.73 17.96 14.92
N GLU A 176 13.94 18.48 14.73
CA GLU A 176 15.21 17.75 14.84
C GLU A 176 15.26 16.50 13.94
N VAL A 177 14.72 16.61 12.71
CA VAL A 177 14.74 15.52 11.72
C VAL A 177 16.17 15.25 11.27
N SER A 178 16.64 14.04 11.45
CA SER A 178 18.00 13.61 11.11
C SER A 178 18.15 13.14 9.66
N HIS A 179 17.10 12.55 9.07
CA HIS A 179 17.11 12.00 7.73
C HIS A 179 15.83 12.35 6.98
N VAL A 180 15.96 12.82 5.73
CA VAL A 180 14.83 13.04 4.82
C VAL A 180 14.86 11.96 3.74
N ILE A 181 13.95 11.00 3.84
CA ILE A 181 13.82 9.88 2.90
C ILE A 181 12.58 10.13 2.05
N ARG A 182 12.74 10.30 0.72
CA ARG A 182 11.62 10.62 -0.18
C ARG A 182 11.88 10.11 -1.60
N GLY A 183 10.88 10.16 -2.49
CA GLY A 183 11.04 9.76 -3.88
C GLY A 183 11.98 10.67 -4.67
N GLU A 184 12.67 10.12 -5.66
CA GLU A 184 13.65 10.84 -6.50
C GLU A 184 13.05 11.99 -7.33
N GLU A 185 11.73 12.05 -7.46
CA GLU A 185 11.04 13.19 -8.07
C GLU A 185 11.28 14.51 -7.33
N TRP A 186 11.72 14.45 -6.08
CA TRP A 186 12.07 15.60 -5.26
C TRP A 186 13.56 15.99 -5.34
N LEU A 187 14.39 15.20 -6.00
CA LEU A 187 15.82 15.49 -6.17
C LEU A 187 16.08 16.87 -6.79
N PRO A 188 15.31 17.37 -7.78
CA PRO A 188 15.46 18.72 -8.31
C PRO A 188 15.26 19.85 -7.28
N SER A 189 14.63 19.58 -6.15
CA SER A 189 14.45 20.55 -5.06
C SER A 189 15.61 20.60 -4.07
N LEU A 190 16.49 19.61 -4.11
CA LEU A 190 17.61 19.48 -3.17
C LEU A 190 18.54 20.70 -3.14
N PRO A 191 18.92 21.32 -4.28
CA PRO A 191 19.77 22.51 -4.27
C PRO A 191 19.16 23.67 -3.49
N LEU A 192 17.86 23.92 -3.67
CA LEU A 192 17.14 24.96 -2.92
C LEU A 192 17.13 24.64 -1.41
N HIS A 193 16.93 23.38 -1.04
CA HIS A 193 16.94 22.98 0.37
C HIS A 193 18.31 23.18 1.00
N TYR A 194 19.39 22.81 0.35
CA TYR A 194 20.76 23.09 0.82
C TYR A 194 21.01 24.60 0.99
N LEU A 195 20.58 25.42 0.04
CA LEU A 195 20.70 26.87 0.11
C LEU A 195 19.84 27.47 1.23
N LEU A 196 18.65 26.94 1.52
CA LEU A 196 17.82 27.38 2.64
C LEU A 196 18.48 27.07 3.99
N TYR A 197 19.03 25.87 4.18
CA TYR A 197 19.80 25.55 5.39
C TYR A 197 20.98 26.50 5.56
N ARG A 198 21.73 26.79 4.51
CA ARG A 198 22.82 27.80 4.50
C ARG A 198 22.31 29.19 4.84
N ALA A 199 21.20 29.63 4.24
CA ALA A 199 20.64 30.95 4.44
C ALA A 199 20.19 31.20 5.88
N PHE A 200 19.74 30.19 6.58
CA PHE A 200 19.41 30.21 7.99
C PHE A 200 20.61 29.99 8.92
N GLY A 201 21.79 29.64 8.38
CA GLY A 201 22.94 29.27 9.21
C GLY A 201 22.80 27.91 9.91
N TRP A 202 21.99 27.00 9.34
CA TRP A 202 21.67 25.68 9.90
C TRP A 202 22.42 24.52 9.22
N ASP A 203 23.55 24.78 8.58
CA ASP A 203 24.33 23.74 7.89
C ASP A 203 24.70 22.56 8.81
N ASP A 204 25.01 22.85 10.09
CA ASP A 204 25.40 21.83 11.08
C ASP A 204 24.22 20.96 11.54
N THR A 205 22.97 21.40 11.34
CA THR A 205 21.75 20.69 11.72
C THR A 205 20.95 20.22 10.51
N ARG A 206 21.52 20.35 9.31
CA ARG A 206 20.90 19.87 8.08
C ARG A 206 20.78 18.34 8.12
N PRO A 207 19.58 17.79 7.86
CA PRO A 207 19.40 16.35 7.77
C PRO A 207 20.21 15.75 6.61
N GLU A 208 20.49 14.46 6.70
CA GLU A 208 20.95 13.69 5.56
C GLU A 208 19.79 13.40 4.62
N PHE A 209 20.05 13.41 3.32
CA PHE A 209 19.05 13.20 2.30
C PHE A 209 19.21 11.83 1.63
N ALA A 210 18.10 11.16 1.36
CA ALA A 210 18.04 9.88 0.67
C ALA A 210 16.89 9.87 -0.34
N HIS A 211 17.21 9.91 -1.63
CA HIS A 211 16.19 9.91 -2.69
C HIS A 211 15.99 8.50 -3.24
N LEU A 212 14.86 7.89 -2.85
CA LEU A 212 14.44 6.54 -3.24
C LEU A 212 14.12 6.47 -4.74
N PRO A 213 14.40 5.32 -5.39
CA PRO A 213 14.06 5.12 -6.79
C PRO A 213 12.54 5.11 -7.02
N LEU A 214 12.12 5.45 -8.24
CA LEU A 214 10.72 5.36 -8.63
C LEU A 214 10.24 3.91 -8.68
N LEU A 215 8.99 3.71 -8.28
CA LEU A 215 8.28 2.48 -8.57
C LEU A 215 7.79 2.51 -10.03
N LEU A 216 8.23 1.53 -10.81
CA LEU A 216 7.96 1.44 -12.24
C LEU A 216 6.80 0.49 -12.51
N LYS A 217 6.11 0.72 -13.62
CA LYS A 217 5.03 -0.13 -14.12
C LYS A 217 5.50 -1.57 -14.33
N PRO A 218 4.60 -2.57 -14.20
CA PRO A 218 4.91 -3.97 -14.50
C PRO A 218 5.44 -4.16 -15.91
N THR A 219 4.87 -3.44 -16.87
CA THR A 219 5.22 -3.49 -18.31
C THR A 219 5.45 -2.09 -18.87
N GLY A 220 6.31 -1.98 -19.87
CA GLY A 220 6.66 -0.69 -20.47
C GLY A 220 7.60 0.14 -19.59
N GLY A 221 7.59 1.44 -19.78
CA GLY A 221 8.40 2.43 -19.05
C GLY A 221 7.53 3.37 -18.20
N GLY A 222 8.19 4.10 -17.31
CA GLY A 222 7.59 5.18 -16.51
C GLY A 222 7.10 4.77 -15.14
N LYS A 223 6.79 5.79 -14.33
CA LYS A 223 6.33 5.67 -12.94
C LYS A 223 5.00 4.94 -12.87
N LEU A 224 4.87 4.04 -11.90
CA LEU A 224 3.60 3.39 -11.55
C LEU A 224 2.60 4.44 -11.03
N SER A 225 1.38 4.39 -11.53
CA SER A 225 0.30 5.27 -11.12
C SER A 225 -0.94 4.48 -10.69
N LYS A 226 -1.87 5.13 -9.97
CA LYS A 226 -3.17 4.58 -9.61
C LYS A 226 -3.91 4.01 -10.82
N ARG A 227 -3.93 4.74 -11.94
CA ARG A 227 -4.60 4.32 -13.19
C ARG A 227 -4.00 3.04 -13.79
N ASP A 228 -2.73 2.79 -13.54
CA ASP A 228 -2.08 1.56 -14.00
C ASP A 228 -2.55 0.35 -13.18
N GLY A 229 -2.70 0.50 -11.86
CA GLY A 229 -3.28 -0.52 -10.99
C GLY A 229 -4.71 -0.87 -11.39
N ASP A 230 -5.57 0.13 -11.58
CA ASP A 230 -6.95 -0.06 -12.00
C ASP A 230 -7.06 -0.84 -13.34
N LYS A 231 -6.23 -0.47 -14.33
CA LYS A 231 -6.19 -1.13 -15.63
C LYS A 231 -5.66 -2.57 -15.59
N MET A 232 -4.71 -2.84 -14.71
CA MET A 232 -4.03 -4.14 -14.62
C MET A 232 -4.64 -5.04 -13.53
N GLY A 233 -5.63 -4.56 -12.78
CA GLY A 233 -6.39 -5.33 -11.81
C GLY A 233 -5.67 -5.61 -10.48
N PHE A 234 -4.75 -4.75 -10.07
CA PHE A 234 -4.10 -4.84 -8.77
C PHE A 234 -4.25 -3.55 -7.95
N PRO A 235 -4.29 -3.62 -6.60
CA PRO A 235 -4.41 -2.43 -5.77
C PRO A 235 -3.11 -1.60 -5.76
N VAL A 236 -3.23 -0.30 -5.54
CA VAL A 236 -2.10 0.62 -5.34
C VAL A 236 -2.14 1.24 -3.95
N PHE A 237 -3.31 1.29 -3.34
CA PHE A 237 -3.53 1.83 -2.01
C PHE A 237 -3.44 0.74 -0.93
N PRO A 238 -2.92 1.05 0.27
CA PRO A 238 -2.94 0.10 1.39
C PRO A 238 -4.34 -0.38 1.74
N LEU A 239 -5.30 0.55 1.83
CA LEU A 239 -6.69 0.31 2.19
C LEU A 239 -7.62 0.79 1.07
N PHE A 240 -8.86 0.31 1.06
CA PHE A 240 -9.90 0.85 0.20
C PHE A 240 -10.08 2.35 0.45
N TRP A 241 -10.15 3.12 -0.63
CA TRP A 241 -10.41 4.54 -0.59
C TRP A 241 -11.60 4.93 -1.45
N GLN A 242 -12.46 5.77 -0.90
CA GLN A 242 -13.50 6.44 -1.67
C GLN A 242 -13.32 7.95 -1.53
N SER A 243 -13.16 8.64 -2.65
CA SER A 243 -13.02 10.09 -2.69
C SER A 243 -14.31 10.77 -2.20
N PRO A 244 -14.28 11.53 -1.11
CA PRO A 244 -15.47 12.26 -0.66
C PRO A 244 -15.93 13.34 -1.65
N ALA A 245 -15.02 13.84 -2.49
CA ALA A 245 -15.31 14.91 -3.45
C ALA A 245 -15.94 14.39 -4.75
N THR A 246 -15.45 13.23 -5.26
CA THR A 246 -15.88 12.72 -6.59
C THR A 246 -16.64 11.40 -6.51
N GLY A 247 -16.60 10.72 -5.36
CA GLY A 247 -17.14 9.36 -5.20
C GLY A 247 -16.30 8.28 -5.87
N ASP A 248 -15.18 8.62 -6.52
CA ASP A 248 -14.27 7.66 -7.13
C ASP A 248 -13.70 6.72 -6.08
N THR A 249 -13.60 5.45 -6.44
CA THR A 249 -13.07 4.43 -5.55
C THR A 249 -11.68 3.96 -5.99
N ALA A 250 -10.89 3.49 -5.04
CA ALA A 250 -9.65 2.80 -5.27
C ALA A 250 -9.59 1.54 -4.38
N ARG A 251 -9.19 0.41 -4.99
CA ARG A 251 -9.01 -0.86 -4.28
C ARG A 251 -7.85 -0.75 -3.31
N GLY A 252 -8.00 -1.39 -2.14
CA GLY A 252 -6.96 -1.51 -1.14
C GLY A 252 -6.37 -2.92 -1.08
N TYR A 253 -5.09 -3.02 -0.71
CA TYR A 253 -4.44 -4.30 -0.48
C TYR A 253 -5.15 -5.13 0.59
N ARG A 254 -5.58 -4.49 1.69
CA ARG A 254 -6.32 -5.14 2.78
C ARG A 254 -7.63 -5.77 2.27
N GLU A 255 -8.42 -5.02 1.54
CA GLU A 255 -9.73 -5.47 1.04
C GLU A 255 -9.60 -6.49 -0.10
N ASP A 256 -8.49 -6.46 -0.82
CA ASP A 256 -8.13 -7.48 -1.81
C ASP A 256 -7.62 -8.79 -1.16
N GLY A 257 -7.43 -8.79 0.16
CA GLY A 257 -7.08 -9.98 0.92
C GLY A 257 -5.60 -10.19 1.17
N TYR A 258 -4.79 -9.13 1.08
CA TYR A 258 -3.39 -9.20 1.47
C TYR A 258 -3.22 -9.04 2.99
N LEU A 259 -2.31 -9.80 3.55
CA LEU A 259 -1.85 -9.64 4.93
C LEU A 259 -0.91 -8.44 5.05
N ALA A 260 -0.98 -7.73 6.17
CA ALA A 260 -0.14 -6.55 6.41
C ALA A 260 1.35 -6.86 6.35
N GLU A 261 1.78 -7.96 6.95
CA GLU A 261 3.17 -8.41 6.96
C GLU A 261 3.69 -8.73 5.56
N ALA A 262 2.85 -9.38 4.74
CA ALA A 262 3.18 -9.66 3.35
C ALA A 262 3.32 -8.38 2.52
N PHE A 263 2.41 -7.42 2.74
CA PHE A 263 2.44 -6.11 2.09
C PHE A 263 3.71 -5.34 2.44
N ILE A 264 4.09 -5.29 3.72
CA ILE A 264 5.30 -4.60 4.18
C ILE A 264 6.55 -5.25 3.61
N ASN A 265 6.65 -6.59 3.68
CA ASN A 265 7.80 -7.31 3.14
C ASN A 265 7.95 -7.08 1.63
N MET A 266 6.85 -7.11 0.88
CA MET A 266 6.83 -6.79 -0.53
C MET A 266 7.34 -5.37 -0.78
N LEU A 267 6.86 -4.37 -0.03
CA LEU A 267 7.29 -2.98 -0.16
C LEU A 267 8.78 -2.81 0.17
N ALA A 268 9.27 -3.46 1.22
CA ALA A 268 10.67 -3.39 1.61
C ALA A 268 11.60 -3.85 0.48
N LEU A 269 11.24 -4.94 -0.22
CA LEU A 269 12.04 -5.46 -1.33
C LEU A 269 11.82 -4.74 -2.67
N LEU A 270 10.92 -3.74 -2.71
CA LEU A 270 10.78 -2.85 -3.86
C LEU A 270 11.87 -1.77 -3.84
N GLY A 271 13.05 -2.13 -4.32
CA GLY A 271 14.18 -1.23 -4.44
C GLY A 271 15.23 -1.34 -3.34
N TRP A 272 15.04 -2.23 -2.38
CA TRP A 272 16.04 -2.60 -1.39
C TRP A 272 16.41 -4.08 -1.51
N ASN A 273 17.65 -4.45 -1.12
CA ASN A 273 18.14 -5.81 -1.14
C ASN A 273 18.90 -6.13 0.15
N PRO A 274 18.54 -7.20 0.89
CA PRO A 274 19.21 -7.55 2.15
C PRO A 274 20.67 -8.02 1.97
N GLY A 275 21.10 -8.32 0.74
CA GLY A 275 22.40 -8.92 0.45
C GLY A 275 22.47 -10.41 0.70
N THR A 276 21.33 -11.05 0.92
CA THR A 276 21.15 -12.50 1.06
C THR A 276 20.10 -12.99 0.08
N GLU A 277 19.87 -14.30 0.03
CA GLU A 277 18.79 -14.92 -0.78
C GLU A 277 17.44 -14.95 -0.04
N GLN A 278 17.38 -14.46 1.21
CA GLN A 278 16.15 -14.43 1.99
C GLN A 278 15.16 -13.44 1.36
N GLU A 279 13.92 -13.88 1.18
CA GLU A 279 12.82 -13.05 0.64
C GLU A 279 11.66 -12.86 1.63
N ILE A 280 11.52 -13.74 2.62
CA ILE A 280 10.46 -13.67 3.64
C ILE A 280 11.06 -13.22 4.95
N PHE A 281 10.54 -12.14 5.52
CA PHE A 281 11.04 -11.47 6.70
C PHE A 281 9.91 -11.13 7.66
N SER A 282 10.08 -11.39 8.93
CA SER A 282 9.29 -10.73 9.96
C SER A 282 9.60 -9.23 9.99
N MET A 283 8.72 -8.43 10.61
CA MET A 283 8.98 -7.00 10.81
C MET A 283 10.31 -6.76 11.55
N GLN A 284 10.62 -7.56 12.57
CA GLN A 284 11.86 -7.41 13.31
C GLN A 284 13.10 -7.73 12.46
N GLU A 285 13.04 -8.78 11.64
CA GLU A 285 14.13 -9.09 10.71
C GLU A 285 14.33 -7.99 9.65
N LEU A 286 13.25 -7.34 9.19
CA LEU A 286 13.34 -6.17 8.29
C LEU A 286 14.02 -5.00 9.00
N ILE A 287 13.64 -4.70 10.25
CA ILE A 287 14.25 -3.63 11.06
C ILE A 287 15.75 -3.90 11.26
N ASP A 288 16.12 -5.12 11.62
CA ASP A 288 17.51 -5.50 11.90
C ASP A 288 18.39 -5.53 10.64
N SER A 289 17.80 -5.79 9.48
CA SER A 289 18.53 -5.97 8.22
C SER A 289 18.56 -4.71 7.35
N PHE A 290 17.64 -3.77 7.56
CA PHE A 290 17.49 -2.60 6.70
C PHE A 290 18.69 -1.66 6.79
N SER A 291 19.17 -1.22 5.61
CA SER A 291 20.21 -0.21 5.47
C SER A 291 20.00 0.59 4.19
N LEU A 292 20.13 1.91 4.25
CA LEU A 292 20.04 2.79 3.09
C LEU A 292 21.11 2.51 2.03
N ASP A 293 22.27 2.02 2.44
CA ASP A 293 23.37 1.67 1.53
C ASP A 293 22.99 0.58 0.53
N ARG A 294 21.99 -0.22 0.85
CA ARG A 294 21.50 -1.32 0.01
C ARG A 294 20.27 -0.97 -0.81
N VAL A 295 19.85 0.28 -0.78
CA VAL A 295 18.78 0.76 -1.65
C VAL A 295 19.32 0.94 -3.07
N SER A 296 18.63 0.36 -4.04
CA SER A 296 18.99 0.45 -5.45
C SER A 296 18.88 1.88 -5.98
N LYS A 297 19.83 2.28 -6.84
CA LYS A 297 19.73 3.55 -7.60
C LYS A 297 18.73 3.44 -8.76
N ALA A 298 18.49 2.24 -9.28
CA ALA A 298 17.59 2.00 -10.39
C ALA A 298 16.13 1.90 -9.94
N GLY A 299 15.21 2.33 -10.78
CA GLY A 299 13.78 2.20 -10.52
C GLY A 299 13.37 0.74 -10.28
N ALA A 300 12.54 0.51 -9.26
CA ALA A 300 12.05 -0.82 -8.89
C ALA A 300 10.77 -1.15 -9.67
N ARG A 301 10.79 -2.24 -10.43
CA ARG A 301 9.63 -2.67 -11.19
C ARG A 301 8.67 -3.47 -10.30
N PHE A 302 7.45 -2.96 -10.17
CA PHE A 302 6.38 -3.68 -9.48
C PHE A 302 5.94 -4.91 -10.28
N GLN A 303 5.73 -6.03 -9.59
CA GLN A 303 5.31 -7.30 -10.18
C GLN A 303 4.10 -7.85 -9.41
N PRO A 304 2.87 -7.77 -9.97
CA PRO A 304 1.65 -8.22 -9.28
C PRO A 304 1.67 -9.69 -8.85
N ASP A 305 2.24 -10.57 -9.69
CA ASP A 305 2.34 -12.00 -9.38
C ASP A 305 3.32 -12.26 -8.21
N LYS A 306 4.40 -11.48 -8.11
CA LYS A 306 5.32 -11.56 -6.97
C LYS A 306 4.66 -11.06 -5.69
N ALA A 307 3.80 -10.04 -5.77
CA ALA A 307 3.01 -9.57 -4.62
C ALA A 307 2.07 -10.68 -4.09
N LYS A 308 1.38 -11.39 -4.99
CA LYS A 308 0.55 -12.54 -4.63
C LYS A 308 1.37 -13.68 -4.05
N TRP A 309 2.54 -13.94 -4.62
CA TRP A 309 3.45 -14.96 -4.10
C TRP A 309 3.88 -14.65 -2.66
N PHE A 310 4.27 -13.40 -2.37
CA PHE A 310 4.57 -13.00 -0.99
C PHE A 310 3.39 -13.32 -0.06
N ASN A 311 2.19 -12.91 -0.44
CA ASN A 311 1.02 -13.13 0.41
C ASN A 311 0.76 -14.63 0.66
N ALA A 312 0.87 -15.46 -0.39
CA ALA A 312 0.73 -16.91 -0.25
C ALA A 312 1.75 -17.49 0.74
N GLN A 313 3.03 -17.05 0.72
CA GLN A 313 4.04 -17.53 1.66
C GLN A 313 3.66 -17.20 3.11
N TYR A 314 3.15 -16.00 3.37
CA TYR A 314 2.69 -15.64 4.72
C TYR A 314 1.45 -16.44 5.13
N MET A 315 0.46 -16.60 4.24
CA MET A 315 -0.73 -17.42 4.47
C MET A 315 -0.37 -18.86 4.85
N HIS A 316 0.56 -19.47 4.12
CA HIS A 316 1.00 -20.86 4.36
C HIS A 316 1.72 -21.05 5.71
N ASN A 317 2.34 -19.99 6.23
CA ASN A 317 3.06 -20.03 7.50
C ASN A 317 2.15 -19.79 8.73
N LEU A 318 0.90 -19.33 8.54
CA LEU A 318 0.00 -19.11 9.66
C LEU A 318 -0.45 -20.42 10.30
N SER A 319 -0.52 -20.46 11.62
CA SER A 319 -1.15 -21.55 12.37
C SER A 319 -2.70 -21.47 12.26
N ASP A 320 -3.38 -22.56 12.65
CA ASP A 320 -4.83 -22.58 12.67
C ASP A 320 -5.41 -21.51 13.62
N GLU A 321 -4.74 -21.29 14.77
CA GLU A 321 -5.11 -20.24 15.73
C GLU A 321 -4.97 -18.83 15.14
N GLN A 322 -3.98 -18.61 14.27
CA GLN A 322 -3.76 -17.33 13.60
C GLN A 322 -4.72 -17.15 12.41
N LEU A 323 -5.16 -18.23 11.77
CA LEU A 323 -6.13 -18.21 10.68
C LEU A 323 -7.58 -17.99 11.20
N ALA A 324 -7.88 -18.45 12.42
CA ALA A 324 -9.22 -18.35 12.99
C ALA A 324 -9.78 -16.91 13.01
N PRO A 325 -9.09 -15.88 13.53
CA PRO A 325 -9.60 -14.50 13.55
C PRO A 325 -9.77 -13.89 12.16
N ILE A 326 -9.05 -14.39 11.15
CA ILE A 326 -9.22 -13.96 9.75
C ILE A 326 -10.47 -14.62 9.15
N MET A 327 -10.71 -15.89 9.45
CA MET A 327 -11.81 -16.67 8.92
C MET A 327 -13.17 -16.31 9.56
N GLN A 328 -13.22 -15.99 10.85
CA GLN A 328 -14.46 -15.71 11.59
C GLN A 328 -15.34 -14.62 10.97
N PRO A 329 -14.82 -13.43 10.59
CA PRO A 329 -15.63 -12.40 9.94
C PRO A 329 -16.23 -12.89 8.61
N ILE A 330 -15.49 -13.72 7.87
CA ILE A 330 -15.94 -14.29 6.59
C ILE A 330 -17.10 -15.26 6.83
N LEU A 331 -16.97 -16.17 7.78
CA LEU A 331 -18.03 -17.11 8.16
C LEU A 331 -19.29 -16.37 8.63
N LYS A 332 -19.11 -15.36 9.49
CA LYS A 332 -20.22 -14.54 9.97
C LYS A 332 -20.97 -13.81 8.85
N ALA A 333 -20.23 -13.29 7.87
CA ALA A 333 -20.82 -12.64 6.69
C ALA A 333 -21.69 -13.60 5.86
N HIS A 334 -21.41 -14.91 5.92
CA HIS A 334 -22.21 -15.98 5.30
C HIS A 334 -23.21 -16.64 6.24
N GLY A 335 -23.44 -16.07 7.44
CA GLY A 335 -24.41 -16.57 8.41
C GLY A 335 -23.98 -17.85 9.13
N ILE A 336 -22.69 -18.15 9.14
CA ILE A 336 -22.12 -19.31 9.83
C ILE A 336 -21.58 -18.90 11.20
N GLU A 337 -22.09 -19.57 12.25
CA GLU A 337 -21.55 -19.43 13.61
C GLU A 337 -20.83 -20.74 13.99
N THR A 338 -19.54 -20.62 14.34
CA THR A 338 -18.69 -21.75 14.70
C THR A 338 -17.61 -21.32 15.70
N SER A 339 -16.91 -22.29 16.30
CA SER A 339 -15.76 -22.01 17.17
C SER A 339 -14.54 -21.55 16.39
N ASP A 340 -13.63 -20.82 17.06
CA ASP A 340 -12.34 -20.43 16.49
C ASP A 340 -11.51 -21.65 16.08
N GLU A 341 -11.57 -22.73 16.85
CA GLU A 341 -10.89 -23.99 16.54
C GLU A 341 -11.34 -24.56 15.18
N LEU A 342 -12.64 -24.63 14.92
CA LEU A 342 -13.16 -25.15 13.65
C LEU A 342 -12.93 -24.17 12.51
N ALA A 343 -13.05 -22.88 12.75
CA ALA A 343 -12.73 -21.86 11.75
C ALA A 343 -11.26 -21.95 11.31
N GLY A 344 -10.36 -22.00 12.26
CA GLY A 344 -8.91 -22.14 12.03
C GLY A 344 -8.56 -23.46 11.34
N LYS A 345 -9.12 -24.61 11.82
CA LYS A 345 -8.89 -25.92 11.23
C LYS A 345 -9.35 -25.98 9.77
N ALA A 346 -10.52 -25.40 9.43
CA ALA A 346 -11.00 -25.35 8.05
C ALA A 346 -10.04 -24.58 7.14
N ALA A 347 -9.59 -23.41 7.59
CA ALA A 347 -8.63 -22.59 6.85
C ALA A 347 -7.27 -23.30 6.76
N GLY A 348 -6.78 -23.90 7.85
CA GLY A 348 -5.51 -24.63 7.92
C GLY A 348 -5.42 -25.81 6.95
N ILE A 349 -6.49 -26.58 6.81
CA ILE A 349 -6.57 -27.69 5.83
C ILE A 349 -6.39 -27.17 4.38
N MET A 350 -6.83 -25.96 4.12
CA MET A 350 -6.85 -25.40 2.75
C MET A 350 -5.75 -24.35 2.49
N LYS A 351 -5.01 -23.91 3.49
CA LYS A 351 -4.07 -22.76 3.39
C LYS A 351 -3.05 -22.86 2.26
N GLU A 352 -2.54 -24.05 1.95
CA GLU A 352 -1.59 -24.28 0.85
C GLU A 352 -2.17 -23.97 -0.55
N ARG A 353 -3.48 -23.78 -0.64
CA ARG A 353 -4.20 -23.43 -1.87
C ARG A 353 -4.67 -21.98 -1.90
N MET A 354 -4.49 -21.28 -0.78
CA MET A 354 -4.89 -19.89 -0.63
C MET A 354 -3.74 -18.97 -1.05
N THR A 355 -4.08 -17.97 -1.80
CA THR A 355 -3.17 -16.87 -2.14
C THR A 355 -3.54 -15.61 -1.38
N LEU A 356 -4.83 -15.35 -1.24
CA LEU A 356 -5.41 -14.17 -0.60
C LEU A 356 -6.43 -14.61 0.46
N THR A 357 -6.69 -13.79 1.45
CA THR A 357 -7.73 -14.09 2.44
C THR A 357 -9.13 -14.13 1.82
N THR A 358 -9.33 -13.45 0.69
CA THR A 358 -10.56 -13.51 -0.10
C THR A 358 -10.84 -14.90 -0.71
N ASP A 359 -9.82 -15.76 -0.82
CA ASP A 359 -10.00 -17.13 -1.31
C ASP A 359 -10.64 -18.05 -0.26
N MET A 360 -10.65 -17.64 1.02
CA MET A 360 -11.01 -18.50 2.14
C MET A 360 -12.42 -19.09 2.01
N TRP A 361 -13.42 -18.26 1.69
CA TRP A 361 -14.78 -18.77 1.57
C TRP A 361 -14.93 -19.79 0.45
N ASP A 362 -14.48 -19.48 -0.72
CA ASP A 362 -14.62 -20.34 -1.89
C ASP A 362 -13.90 -21.68 -1.71
N LEU A 363 -12.81 -21.69 -0.96
CA LEU A 363 -12.01 -22.89 -0.72
C LEU A 363 -12.45 -23.68 0.51
N THR A 364 -13.26 -23.10 1.44
CA THR A 364 -13.62 -23.77 2.70
C THR A 364 -15.11 -23.91 2.92
N SER A 365 -15.96 -23.27 2.12
CA SER A 365 -17.43 -23.23 2.31
C SER A 365 -18.06 -24.62 2.43
N PHE A 366 -17.55 -25.60 1.71
CA PHE A 366 -18.05 -26.99 1.76
C PHE A 366 -17.84 -27.66 3.14
N PHE A 367 -16.96 -27.16 3.99
CA PHE A 367 -16.84 -27.66 5.35
C PHE A 367 -18.07 -27.31 6.22
N PHE A 368 -18.68 -26.16 5.94
CA PHE A 368 -19.78 -25.59 6.73
C PHE A 368 -21.14 -25.75 6.06
N VAL A 369 -21.19 -25.80 4.72
CA VAL A 369 -22.42 -25.85 3.95
C VAL A 369 -22.40 -27.05 3.01
N ALA A 370 -23.44 -27.87 3.06
CA ALA A 370 -23.60 -28.99 2.14
C ALA A 370 -23.80 -28.48 0.70
N PRO A 371 -23.24 -29.15 -0.31
CA PRO A 371 -23.47 -28.78 -1.69
C PRO A 371 -24.95 -28.91 -2.07
N THR A 372 -25.48 -27.82 -2.66
CA THR A 372 -26.84 -27.81 -3.25
C THR A 372 -26.76 -27.94 -4.77
N GLU A 373 -25.61 -27.66 -5.32
CA GLU A 373 -25.28 -27.79 -6.76
C GLU A 373 -24.04 -28.65 -6.91
N TYR A 374 -23.93 -29.33 -8.03
CA TYR A 374 -22.82 -30.23 -8.32
C TYR A 374 -22.16 -29.86 -9.63
N GLU A 375 -20.84 -29.81 -9.67
CA GLU A 375 -20.08 -29.48 -10.85
C GLU A 375 -20.44 -30.42 -12.01
N GLU A 376 -21.00 -29.87 -13.09
CA GLU A 376 -21.54 -30.62 -14.22
C GLU A 376 -20.55 -31.62 -14.84
N LYS A 377 -19.29 -31.16 -15.04
CA LYS A 377 -18.22 -31.97 -15.59
C LYS A 377 -17.87 -33.16 -14.70
N LEU A 378 -17.82 -32.94 -13.41
CA LEU A 378 -17.55 -33.99 -12.42
C LEU A 378 -18.72 -34.94 -12.33
N THR A 379 -19.95 -34.45 -12.31
CA THR A 379 -21.18 -35.26 -12.29
C THR A 379 -21.26 -36.17 -13.50
N LYS A 380 -21.10 -35.67 -14.71
CA LYS A 380 -21.08 -36.49 -15.95
C LYS A 380 -19.98 -37.54 -15.94
N LYS A 381 -18.85 -37.27 -15.29
CA LYS A 381 -17.71 -38.19 -15.23
C LYS A 381 -17.87 -39.25 -14.14
N GLN A 382 -18.39 -38.89 -12.97
CA GLN A 382 -18.38 -39.72 -11.77
C GLN A 382 -19.75 -40.31 -11.41
N TRP A 383 -20.86 -39.66 -11.80
CA TRP A 383 -22.20 -40.08 -11.40
C TRP A 383 -22.89 -40.93 -12.50
N LYS A 384 -22.30 -42.10 -12.76
CA LYS A 384 -22.76 -43.03 -13.80
C LYS A 384 -22.35 -44.49 -13.53
N GLY A 385 -22.87 -45.40 -14.29
CA GLY A 385 -22.52 -46.83 -14.21
C GLY A 385 -22.80 -47.41 -12.82
N GLU A 386 -21.81 -48.06 -12.23
CA GLU A 386 -21.89 -48.66 -10.90
C GLU A 386 -21.69 -47.68 -9.73
N ASN A 387 -21.23 -46.46 -10.00
CA ASN A 387 -20.86 -45.53 -8.94
C ASN A 387 -21.97 -45.15 -7.97
N PRO A 388 -23.27 -45.00 -8.36
CA PRO A 388 -24.35 -44.77 -7.43
C PRO A 388 -24.58 -45.96 -6.47
N ALA A 389 -24.47 -47.17 -6.94
CA ALA A 389 -24.59 -48.38 -6.11
C ALA A 389 -23.39 -48.53 -5.16
N MET A 390 -22.18 -48.29 -5.70
CA MET A 390 -20.96 -48.28 -4.94
C MET A 390 -20.98 -47.22 -3.81
N LEU A 391 -21.45 -46.01 -4.09
CA LEU A 391 -21.58 -44.96 -3.06
C LEU A 391 -22.55 -45.29 -1.97
N LYS A 392 -23.68 -45.94 -2.33
CA LYS A 392 -24.66 -46.42 -1.36
C LYS A 392 -24.06 -47.50 -0.45
N GLU A 393 -23.28 -48.41 -1.01
CA GLU A 393 -22.59 -49.43 -0.19
C GLU A 393 -21.53 -48.78 0.71
N LEU A 394 -20.73 -47.82 0.18
CA LEU A 394 -19.79 -47.05 0.98
C LEU A 394 -20.49 -46.32 2.15
N SER A 395 -21.67 -45.77 1.94
CA SER A 395 -22.46 -45.14 3.02
C SER A 395 -22.68 -46.10 4.18
N SER A 396 -23.05 -47.36 3.90
CA SER A 396 -23.21 -48.36 4.96
C SER A 396 -21.92 -48.74 5.67
N VAL A 397 -20.80 -48.71 4.94
CA VAL A 397 -19.46 -48.91 5.55
C VAL A 397 -19.12 -47.75 6.49
N LEU A 398 -19.34 -46.51 6.05
CA LEU A 398 -19.09 -45.33 6.87
C LEU A 398 -20.00 -45.28 8.12
N GLU A 399 -21.24 -45.69 8.00
CA GLU A 399 -22.21 -45.77 9.11
C GLU A 399 -21.71 -46.70 10.22
N ALA A 400 -21.09 -47.85 9.85
CA ALA A 400 -20.59 -48.85 10.76
C ALA A 400 -19.29 -48.48 11.47
N ILE A 401 -18.62 -47.37 11.13
CA ILE A 401 -17.40 -46.91 11.76
C ILE A 401 -17.71 -46.21 13.09
N ASP A 402 -17.21 -46.70 14.20
CA ASP A 402 -17.39 -46.05 15.52
C ASP A 402 -16.42 -44.88 15.73
N ASP A 403 -15.12 -45.10 15.51
CA ASP A 403 -14.10 -44.06 15.53
C ASP A 403 -13.97 -43.44 14.13
N PHE A 404 -14.56 -42.25 13.93
CA PHE A 404 -14.61 -41.54 12.66
C PHE A 404 -13.42 -40.59 12.47
N SER A 405 -12.28 -40.87 13.15
CA SER A 405 -11.03 -40.18 12.90
C SER A 405 -10.52 -40.40 11.46
N LYS A 406 -9.74 -39.48 10.96
CA LYS A 406 -9.16 -39.55 9.61
C LYS A 406 -8.44 -40.86 9.36
N GLU A 407 -7.54 -41.27 10.28
CA GLU A 407 -6.69 -42.44 10.15
C GLU A 407 -7.52 -43.72 10.14
N ASN A 408 -8.52 -43.85 11.05
CA ASN A 408 -9.32 -45.04 11.12
C ASN A 408 -10.31 -45.12 9.96
N THR A 409 -10.96 -44.00 9.59
CA THR A 409 -11.85 -43.96 8.44
C THR A 409 -11.12 -44.28 7.13
N GLU A 410 -9.88 -43.75 6.94
CA GLU A 410 -9.07 -44.12 5.80
C GLU A 410 -8.72 -45.60 5.77
N ALA A 411 -8.32 -46.18 6.87
CA ALA A 411 -7.95 -47.59 6.96
C ALA A 411 -9.13 -48.49 6.59
N VAL A 412 -10.32 -48.24 7.17
CA VAL A 412 -11.54 -49.04 6.93
C VAL A 412 -11.98 -48.91 5.45
N VAL A 413 -12.03 -47.70 4.93
CA VAL A 413 -12.45 -47.45 3.53
C VAL A 413 -11.46 -48.06 2.53
N ARG A 414 -10.16 -47.97 2.77
CA ARG A 414 -9.15 -48.58 1.90
C ARG A 414 -9.28 -50.12 1.89
N ALA A 415 -9.45 -50.76 3.06
CA ALA A 415 -9.67 -52.19 3.15
C ALA A 415 -10.92 -52.64 2.40
N TRP A 416 -12.02 -51.88 2.51
CA TRP A 416 -13.24 -52.12 1.73
C TRP A 416 -13.05 -51.99 0.23
N ILE A 417 -12.30 -50.92 -0.23
CA ILE A 417 -11.97 -50.72 -1.65
C ILE A 417 -11.22 -51.92 -2.21
N GLU A 418 -10.22 -52.41 -1.47
CA GLU A 418 -9.39 -53.55 -1.87
C GLU A 418 -10.25 -54.82 -1.95
N ALA A 419 -11.10 -55.09 -0.92
CA ALA A 419 -11.97 -56.26 -0.87
C ALA A 419 -12.99 -56.29 -2.01
N LYS A 420 -13.43 -55.13 -2.50
CA LYS A 420 -14.41 -54.99 -3.58
C LYS A 420 -13.78 -54.88 -4.98
N GLY A 421 -12.49 -54.64 -5.05
CA GLY A 421 -11.77 -54.46 -6.30
C GLY A 421 -12.06 -53.14 -7.02
N PHE A 422 -12.56 -52.13 -6.30
CA PHE A 422 -12.72 -50.77 -6.86
C PHE A 422 -11.39 -50.04 -7.00
N SER A 423 -11.32 -49.06 -7.90
CA SER A 423 -10.16 -48.17 -7.91
C SER A 423 -10.32 -47.06 -6.85
N LEU A 424 -9.22 -46.75 -6.16
CA LEU A 424 -9.21 -45.67 -5.15
C LEU A 424 -9.71 -44.35 -5.74
N GLY A 425 -9.25 -44.01 -6.97
CA GLY A 425 -9.67 -42.78 -7.64
C GLY A 425 -11.16 -42.72 -7.96
N GLN A 426 -11.76 -43.84 -8.34
CA GLN A 426 -13.19 -43.93 -8.58
C GLN A 426 -14.00 -43.64 -7.30
N VAL A 427 -13.65 -44.32 -6.20
CA VAL A 427 -14.36 -44.15 -4.91
C VAL A 427 -14.16 -42.73 -4.37
N MET A 428 -12.91 -42.22 -4.34
CA MET A 428 -12.61 -40.88 -3.79
C MET A 428 -13.25 -39.77 -4.59
N ASN A 429 -13.27 -39.83 -5.92
CA ASN A 429 -13.92 -38.82 -6.74
C ASN A 429 -15.44 -38.84 -6.65
N THR A 430 -16.05 -40.01 -6.51
CA THR A 430 -17.50 -40.13 -6.30
C THR A 430 -17.88 -39.62 -4.92
N LEU A 431 -17.12 -39.96 -3.88
CA LEU A 431 -17.30 -39.43 -2.53
C LEU A 431 -17.12 -37.90 -2.51
N ARG A 432 -16.14 -37.37 -3.21
CA ARG A 432 -15.87 -35.91 -3.36
C ARG A 432 -17.09 -35.21 -4.00
N LEU A 433 -17.67 -35.79 -5.03
CA LEU A 433 -18.90 -35.27 -5.64
C LEU A 433 -20.01 -35.13 -4.60
N ALA A 434 -20.19 -36.15 -3.76
CA ALA A 434 -21.22 -36.11 -2.72
C ALA A 434 -20.95 -35.10 -1.62
N LEU A 435 -19.71 -35.02 -1.10
CA LEU A 435 -19.41 -34.26 0.09
C LEU A 435 -19.04 -32.79 -0.21
N VAL A 436 -18.44 -32.51 -1.38
CA VAL A 436 -17.92 -31.20 -1.76
C VAL A 436 -18.72 -30.59 -2.92
N GLY A 437 -19.29 -31.40 -3.80
CA GLY A 437 -19.99 -30.95 -5.02
C GLY A 437 -19.04 -30.53 -6.17
N ALA A 438 -17.74 -30.47 -5.96
CA ALA A 438 -16.76 -29.99 -6.93
C ALA A 438 -15.51 -30.89 -7.01
N GLY A 439 -14.77 -30.80 -8.12
CA GLY A 439 -13.57 -31.63 -8.36
C GLY A 439 -12.33 -31.20 -7.60
N LYS A 440 -12.36 -30.08 -6.89
CA LYS A 440 -11.24 -29.51 -6.13
C LYS A 440 -11.51 -29.62 -4.62
N GLY A 441 -10.45 -29.72 -3.82
CA GLY A 441 -10.55 -29.80 -2.37
C GLY A 441 -9.38 -30.59 -1.76
N PRO A 442 -9.34 -30.71 -0.42
CA PRO A 442 -8.30 -31.43 0.31
C PRO A 442 -8.47 -32.94 0.18
N GLY A 443 -7.73 -33.73 0.95
CA GLY A 443 -7.93 -35.16 1.09
C GLY A 443 -9.36 -35.47 1.54
N MET A 444 -9.94 -36.54 0.99
CA MET A 444 -11.35 -36.86 1.34
C MET A 444 -11.50 -37.23 2.81
N PHE A 445 -10.50 -37.81 3.43
CA PHE A 445 -10.50 -38.17 4.84
C PHE A 445 -10.37 -36.97 5.77
N ASP A 446 -9.71 -35.88 5.32
CA ASP A 446 -9.74 -34.60 6.03
C ASP A 446 -11.14 -33.98 6.02
N VAL A 447 -11.85 -34.12 4.91
CA VAL A 447 -13.23 -33.65 4.78
C VAL A 447 -14.17 -34.49 5.67
N THR A 448 -14.09 -35.85 5.63
CA THR A 448 -14.94 -36.71 6.41
C THR A 448 -14.79 -36.51 7.92
N GLU A 449 -13.54 -36.37 8.40
CA GLU A 449 -13.28 -36.07 9.80
C GLU A 449 -13.86 -34.72 10.22
N PHE A 450 -13.65 -33.68 9.39
CA PHE A 450 -14.11 -32.34 9.71
C PHE A 450 -15.64 -32.23 9.81
N ILE A 451 -16.37 -32.72 8.80
CA ILE A 451 -17.82 -32.59 8.78
C ILE A 451 -18.53 -33.65 9.64
N GLY A 452 -17.83 -34.72 10.00
CA GLY A 452 -18.32 -35.79 10.84
C GLY A 452 -19.26 -36.81 10.15
N LYS A 453 -19.46 -37.97 10.79
CA LYS A 453 -20.18 -39.11 10.23
C LYS A 453 -21.61 -38.75 9.77
N ALA A 454 -22.36 -38.08 10.65
CA ALA A 454 -23.77 -37.78 10.37
C ALA A 454 -23.96 -36.90 9.13
N GLU A 455 -23.13 -35.87 8.98
CA GLU A 455 -23.18 -34.99 7.82
C GLU A 455 -22.65 -35.65 6.54
N CYS A 456 -21.67 -36.55 6.65
CA CYS A 456 -21.21 -37.35 5.51
C CYS A 456 -22.35 -38.20 4.94
N LEU A 457 -23.04 -38.95 5.80
CA LEU A 457 -24.14 -39.80 5.38
C LEU A 457 -25.30 -39.02 4.76
N LYS A 458 -25.66 -37.90 5.38
CA LYS A 458 -26.68 -36.98 4.85
C LYS A 458 -26.33 -36.43 3.47
N ARG A 459 -25.08 -36.00 3.23
CA ARG A 459 -24.67 -35.51 1.91
C ARG A 459 -24.62 -36.59 0.85
N ILE A 460 -24.25 -37.80 1.22
CA ILE A 460 -24.30 -38.95 0.33
C ILE A 460 -25.75 -39.23 -0.09
N ASP A 461 -26.66 -39.27 0.87
CA ASP A 461 -28.09 -39.47 0.62
C ASP A 461 -28.69 -38.34 -0.25
N ASN A 462 -28.29 -37.10 -0.01
CA ASN A 462 -28.72 -35.96 -0.83
C ASN A 462 -28.31 -36.15 -2.30
N LEU A 463 -27.05 -36.54 -2.60
CA LEU A 463 -26.63 -36.80 -3.97
C LEU A 463 -27.44 -37.94 -4.62
N ILE A 464 -27.59 -39.04 -3.90
CA ILE A 464 -28.30 -40.22 -4.40
C ILE A 464 -29.76 -39.90 -4.76
N ASN A 465 -30.42 -39.06 -3.92
CA ASN A 465 -31.84 -38.75 -4.06
C ASN A 465 -32.15 -37.59 -5.00
N SER A 466 -31.18 -36.66 -5.19
CA SER A 466 -31.44 -35.42 -5.95
C SER A 466 -30.85 -35.41 -7.36
N VAL A 467 -29.85 -36.26 -7.67
CA VAL A 467 -29.16 -36.24 -8.96
C VAL A 467 -29.38 -37.54 -9.73
N THR A 468 -29.98 -37.47 -10.89
CA THR A 468 -30.13 -38.63 -11.78
C THR A 468 -28.76 -39.01 -12.35
N PRO A 469 -28.35 -40.31 -12.24
CA PRO A 469 -27.11 -40.78 -12.85
C PRO A 469 -27.12 -40.56 -14.37
N ALA A 470 -25.96 -40.21 -14.90
CA ALA A 470 -25.76 -40.13 -16.36
C ALA A 470 -25.80 -41.56 -16.96
N GLU A 471 -26.36 -41.65 -18.15
CA GLU A 471 -26.40 -42.91 -18.93
C GLU A 471 -24.99 -43.44 -19.31
#